data_a229c52b996c7d83cb9f2d2e3773fe45
#
_entry.id   a229c52b996c7d83cb9f2d2e3773fe45
#
_cell.length_a   1.000
_cell.length_b   1.000
_cell.length_c   1.000
_cell.angle_alpha   90.00
_cell.angle_beta   90.00
_cell.angle_gamma   90.00
#
_symmetry.space_group_name_H-M   'P 1'
#
loop_
_entity.id
_entity.type
_entity.pdbx_description
1 polymer ?
#
loop_
_entity_poly.entity_id
_entity_poly.type
_entity_poly.pdbx_seq_one_letter_code
_entity_poly.pdbx_strand_id
1 'polypeptide(L)'
;NCVSRIPEGRITGHCISIRQCEYFLRILQRPDISQAERNLLRDNRCSRQEDVQVCCPVDGYLSGLGALTNPLLPRECGVVKWTRLNETDTQIDEFPWMALIEYTKPDQEKLHACGGVLISDRYVLTAAHCVSGHSISSMGWQVRNVRLGEWDTLTNPDCQVSKTSKQPDCAPPHQDVAVEEIIVHPVYNKDGKSQTNDIALIRLRNPAQLNDYVQPICLPNKQVRADELEDLVTEVGGWQTTSSTRMQKSEVIITSIENCQRQYAQQNVQILASQLCGAAKSNECRGNSGGPLMLLKNNVYLLGGIMSFGPIPCPSPGWPDIYTRVASYIDWIHENLKP
;
A
#
# COMPACT_ATOMS: atom_id res chain seq x y z
N ASN A 1 -13.30 15.08 -9.40
CA ASN A 1 -13.70 13.88 -10.15
C ASN A 1 -14.32 14.29 -11.47
N CYS A 2 -14.04 13.59 -12.53
CA CYS A 2 -14.56 13.76 -13.87
C CYS A 2 -14.82 12.38 -14.50
N VAL A 3 -15.44 12.36 -15.68
CA VAL A 3 -15.65 11.11 -16.43
C VAL A 3 -14.73 11.12 -17.64
N SER A 4 -13.72 10.26 -17.62
CA SER A 4 -12.82 10.03 -18.77
C SER A 4 -13.53 9.19 -19.83
N ARG A 5 -13.37 9.56 -21.08
CA ARG A 5 -13.89 8.84 -22.25
C ARG A 5 -12.72 8.19 -22.95
N ILE A 6 -12.59 6.91 -22.83
CA ILE A 6 -11.54 6.11 -23.47
C ILE A 6 -12.17 5.12 -24.44
N PRO A 7 -11.42 4.50 -25.36
CA PRO A 7 -11.97 3.54 -26.33
C PRO A 7 -12.74 2.39 -25.67
N GLU A 8 -12.36 2.00 -24.48
CA GLU A 8 -12.96 0.93 -23.70
C GLU A 8 -14.25 1.34 -22.98
N GLY A 9 -14.58 2.65 -22.95
CA GLY A 9 -15.82 3.14 -22.34
C GLY A 9 -15.68 4.46 -21.60
N ARG A 10 -16.59 4.67 -20.63
CA ARG A 10 -16.58 5.83 -19.74
C ARG A 10 -16.11 5.39 -18.36
N ILE A 11 -15.06 6.00 -17.87
CA ILE A 11 -14.43 5.66 -16.60
C ILE A 11 -14.31 6.91 -15.74
N THR A 12 -14.47 6.77 -14.43
CA THR A 12 -14.18 7.83 -13.48
C THR A 12 -12.72 8.23 -13.59
N GLY A 13 -12.45 9.53 -13.51
CA GLY A 13 -11.11 10.08 -13.63
C GLY A 13 -10.90 11.31 -12.76
N HIS A 14 -9.66 11.76 -12.69
CA HIS A 14 -9.27 13.00 -12.03
C HIS A 14 -8.84 14.04 -13.05
N CYS A 15 -9.31 15.29 -12.86
CA CYS A 15 -8.90 16.42 -13.67
C CYS A 15 -7.50 16.88 -13.22
N ILE A 16 -6.47 16.49 -13.97
CA ILE A 16 -5.07 16.77 -13.66
C ILE A 16 -4.35 17.31 -14.89
N SER A 17 -3.16 17.91 -14.71
CA SER A 17 -2.33 18.34 -15.84
C SER A 17 -2.04 17.16 -16.77
N ILE A 18 -2.15 17.39 -18.08
CA ILE A 18 -1.85 16.37 -19.09
C ILE A 18 -0.43 15.81 -18.95
N ARG A 19 0.50 16.62 -18.41
CA ARG A 19 1.88 16.21 -18.13
C ARG A 19 1.99 15.20 -16.98
N GLN A 20 0.94 15.05 -16.18
CA GLN A 20 0.84 14.11 -15.06
C GLN A 20 0.00 12.87 -15.39
N CYS A 21 -0.67 12.85 -16.55
CA CYS A 21 -1.49 11.73 -16.99
C CYS A 21 -0.74 10.81 -17.94
N GLU A 22 -0.19 9.73 -17.45
CA GLU A 22 0.62 8.78 -18.22
C GLU A 22 -0.15 8.20 -19.41
N TYR A 23 -1.44 7.91 -19.25
CA TYR A 23 -2.30 7.43 -20.34
C TYR A 23 -2.24 8.36 -21.56
N PHE A 24 -2.43 9.65 -21.35
CA PHE A 24 -2.39 10.63 -22.42
C PHE A 24 -0.96 11.03 -22.82
N LEU A 25 0.01 10.98 -21.91
CA LEU A 25 1.42 11.21 -22.22
C LEU A 25 1.96 10.18 -23.22
N ARG A 26 1.61 8.90 -23.07
CA ARG A 26 2.01 7.85 -24.01
C ARG A 26 1.53 8.12 -25.45
N ILE A 27 0.36 8.75 -25.60
CA ILE A 27 -0.17 9.16 -26.90
C ILE A 27 0.67 10.32 -27.44
N LEU A 28 0.98 11.32 -26.59
CA LEU A 28 1.72 12.52 -27.00
C LEU A 28 3.21 12.26 -27.31
N GLN A 29 3.79 11.19 -26.78
CA GLN A 29 5.19 10.79 -27.03
C GLN A 29 5.38 10.07 -28.37
N ARG A 30 4.30 9.70 -29.06
CA ARG A 30 4.39 9.05 -30.37
C ARG A 30 4.68 10.09 -31.46
N PRO A 31 5.51 9.76 -32.46
CA PRO A 31 5.82 10.68 -33.57
C PRO A 31 4.58 10.98 -34.41
N ASP A 32 3.65 10.00 -34.52
CA ASP A 32 2.42 10.13 -35.30
C ASP A 32 1.20 9.93 -34.42
N ILE A 33 0.45 11.00 -34.16
CA ILE A 33 -0.80 10.97 -33.43
C ILE A 33 -1.95 10.93 -34.42
N SER A 34 -2.74 9.87 -34.40
CA SER A 34 -3.92 9.69 -35.24
C SER A 34 -5.02 10.73 -34.96
N GLN A 35 -5.94 10.91 -35.89
CA GLN A 35 -7.09 11.82 -35.67
C GLN A 35 -8.00 11.35 -34.55
N ALA A 36 -8.13 10.03 -34.36
CA ALA A 36 -8.90 9.46 -33.26
C ALA A 36 -8.26 9.79 -31.90
N GLU A 37 -6.94 9.69 -31.77
CA GLU A 37 -6.21 10.04 -30.55
C GLU A 37 -6.26 11.54 -30.24
N ARG A 38 -6.20 12.40 -31.29
CA ARG A 38 -6.42 13.86 -31.07
C ARG A 38 -7.81 14.17 -30.56
N ASN A 39 -8.83 13.49 -31.08
CA ASN A 39 -10.20 13.62 -30.60
C ASN A 39 -10.30 13.14 -29.15
N LEU A 40 -9.68 12.01 -28.82
CA LEU A 40 -9.64 11.44 -27.46
C LEU A 40 -9.05 12.44 -26.46
N LEU A 41 -7.91 13.06 -26.78
CA LEU A 41 -7.28 14.07 -25.93
C LEU A 41 -8.20 15.30 -25.74
N ARG A 42 -8.86 15.75 -26.81
CA ARG A 42 -9.77 16.90 -26.76
C ARG A 42 -11.02 16.62 -25.92
N ASP A 43 -11.61 15.42 -26.07
CA ASP A 43 -12.86 15.05 -25.43
C ASP A 43 -12.69 14.76 -23.94
N ASN A 44 -11.44 14.55 -23.51
CA ASN A 44 -11.07 14.39 -22.11
C ASN A 44 -10.55 15.68 -21.45
N ARG A 45 -10.53 16.80 -22.13
CA ARG A 45 -10.13 18.08 -21.53
C ARG A 45 -11.16 18.51 -20.48
N CYS A 46 -10.71 18.76 -19.26
CA CYS A 46 -11.58 19.08 -18.11
C CYS A 46 -11.39 20.49 -17.53
N SER A 47 -10.42 21.27 -18.04
CA SER A 47 -10.22 22.67 -17.68
C SER A 47 -10.03 23.55 -18.91
N ARG A 48 -10.44 24.83 -18.79
CA ARG A 48 -10.24 25.87 -19.83
C ARG A 48 -9.09 26.82 -19.50
N GLN A 49 -8.34 26.58 -18.43
CA GLN A 49 -7.17 27.38 -18.03
C GLN A 49 -5.97 27.15 -18.96
N GLU A 50 -4.95 28.00 -18.87
CA GLU A 50 -3.73 27.95 -19.71
C GLU A 50 -2.98 26.63 -19.62
N ASP A 51 -2.99 25.97 -18.44
CA ASP A 51 -2.47 24.61 -18.30
C ASP A 51 -3.51 23.59 -18.77
N VAL A 52 -3.12 22.77 -19.75
CA VAL A 52 -4.01 21.75 -20.32
C VAL A 52 -4.24 20.66 -19.29
N GLN A 53 -5.42 20.68 -18.66
CA GLN A 53 -5.87 19.63 -17.77
C GLN A 53 -6.77 18.65 -18.50
N VAL A 54 -6.58 17.37 -18.24
CA VAL A 54 -7.36 16.27 -18.81
C VAL A 54 -7.99 15.42 -17.70
N CYS A 55 -9.15 14.88 -18.00
CA CYS A 55 -9.76 13.87 -17.15
C CYS A 55 -8.97 12.56 -17.31
N CYS A 56 -7.94 12.42 -16.50
CA CYS A 56 -7.11 11.22 -16.51
C CYS A 56 -7.91 10.07 -15.93
N PRO A 57 -8.12 8.97 -16.68
CA PRO A 57 -8.87 7.84 -16.16
C PRO A 57 -8.17 7.26 -14.94
N VAL A 58 -8.90 6.97 -13.86
CA VAL A 58 -8.35 6.25 -12.69
C VAL A 58 -7.83 4.89 -13.16
N ASP A 59 -8.57 4.21 -14.04
CA ASP A 59 -8.13 2.98 -14.69
C ASP A 59 -7.03 3.21 -15.75
N GLY A 60 -6.80 4.43 -16.19
CA GLY A 60 -5.69 4.78 -17.09
C GLY A 60 -4.31 4.63 -16.45
N TYR A 61 -4.28 4.60 -15.13
CA TYR A 61 -3.14 4.16 -14.34
C TYR A 61 -3.05 2.64 -14.29
N LEU A 62 -4.20 2.01 -14.37
CA LEU A 62 -4.38 0.59 -14.36
C LEU A 62 -4.35 0.03 -15.78
N SER A 63 -4.64 0.77 -16.86
CA SER A 63 -4.85 0.26 -18.22
C SER A 63 -3.59 0.15 -19.09
N GLY A 64 -2.44 0.68 -18.65
CA GLY A 64 -1.15 0.06 -19.04
C GLY A 64 -0.97 -1.30 -18.38
N LEU A 65 -1.94 -1.64 -17.59
CA LEU A 65 -2.10 -2.69 -16.64
C LEU A 65 -3.31 -3.51 -17.02
N GLY A 66 -3.22 -4.41 -17.96
CA GLY A 66 -4.34 -5.26 -18.34
C GLY A 66 -5.41 -5.28 -17.25
N ALA A 67 -6.61 -4.88 -17.60
CA ALA A 67 -7.69 -4.66 -16.64
C ALA A 67 -7.64 -5.73 -15.56
N LEU A 68 -7.44 -5.34 -14.31
CA LEU A 68 -7.70 -6.21 -13.18
C LEU A 68 -9.21 -6.46 -13.19
N THR A 69 -9.64 -7.45 -13.97
CA THR A 69 -11.05 -7.78 -14.16
C THR A 69 -11.61 -8.59 -13.00
N ASN A 70 -10.90 -8.60 -11.85
CA ASN A 70 -11.44 -9.28 -10.68
C ASN A 70 -12.51 -8.40 -10.02
N PRO A 71 -13.80 -8.80 -10.08
CA PRO A 71 -14.90 -8.00 -9.54
C PRO A 71 -14.85 -7.86 -8.00
N LEU A 72 -14.00 -8.63 -7.33
CA LEU A 72 -13.81 -8.60 -5.87
C LEU A 72 -12.79 -7.54 -5.43
N LEU A 73 -12.15 -6.86 -6.38
CA LEU A 73 -11.27 -5.73 -6.10
C LEU A 73 -11.99 -4.41 -6.38
N PRO A 74 -11.71 -3.37 -5.60
CA PRO A 74 -12.38 -2.08 -5.74
C PRO A 74 -11.98 -1.38 -7.04
N ARG A 75 -12.94 -0.68 -7.64
CA ARG A 75 -12.68 0.22 -8.77
C ARG A 75 -12.08 1.55 -8.35
N GLU A 76 -12.37 1.98 -7.13
CA GLU A 76 -11.82 3.18 -6.52
C GLU A 76 -10.94 2.76 -5.35
N CYS A 77 -9.67 3.15 -5.37
CA CYS A 77 -8.67 2.77 -4.39
C CYS A 77 -7.53 3.80 -4.33
N GLY A 78 -6.76 3.80 -3.27
CA GLY A 78 -5.53 4.58 -3.14
C GLY A 78 -5.72 6.10 -3.26
N VAL A 79 -6.90 6.63 -2.96
CA VAL A 79 -7.26 8.04 -3.17
C VAL A 79 -6.46 8.92 -2.23
N VAL A 80 -5.78 9.92 -2.79
CA VAL A 80 -5.04 10.93 -2.03
C VAL A 80 -5.95 12.10 -1.72
N LYS A 81 -6.15 12.39 -0.44
CA LYS A 81 -6.93 13.56 0.01
C LYS A 81 -6.06 14.76 0.34
N TRP A 82 -4.80 14.53 0.71
CA TRP A 82 -3.91 15.56 1.24
C TRP A 82 -2.73 15.82 0.30
N THR A 83 -2.32 17.08 0.19
CA THR A 83 -1.00 17.41 -0.36
C THR A 83 0.05 16.96 0.65
N ARG A 84 1.15 16.34 0.16
CA ARG A 84 2.28 15.91 1.01
C ARG A 84 2.69 17.03 1.96
N LEU A 85 2.46 16.81 3.25
CA LEU A 85 3.03 17.63 4.30
C LEU A 85 4.35 16.96 4.71
N ASN A 86 5.43 17.74 4.83
CA ASN A 86 6.74 17.28 5.28
C ASN A 86 6.75 16.97 6.80
N GLU A 87 5.67 16.45 7.34
CA GLU A 87 5.51 16.10 8.74
C GLU A 87 5.67 14.60 8.92
N THR A 88 6.21 14.18 10.05
CA THR A 88 6.37 12.77 10.40
C THR A 88 5.08 12.15 10.90
N ASP A 89 4.20 12.98 11.52
CA ASP A 89 2.87 12.57 11.91
C ASP A 89 1.95 12.56 10.68
N THR A 90 1.16 11.50 10.54
CA THR A 90 0.14 11.44 9.50
C THR A 90 -1.08 12.30 9.86
N GLN A 91 -1.85 12.68 8.85
CA GLN A 91 -3.21 13.14 9.08
C GLN A 91 -4.11 11.94 9.39
N ILE A 92 -5.22 12.20 10.07
CA ILE A 92 -6.12 11.15 10.56
C ILE A 92 -6.72 10.27 9.44
N ASP A 93 -6.83 10.79 8.22
CA ASP A 93 -7.37 10.08 7.04
C ASP A 93 -6.33 9.97 5.90
N GLU A 94 -5.02 10.10 6.21
CA GLU A 94 -3.97 10.11 5.19
C GLU A 94 -3.74 8.75 4.56
N PHE A 95 -3.77 7.68 5.36
CA PHE A 95 -3.57 6.29 4.91
C PHE A 95 -4.74 5.40 5.37
N PRO A 96 -5.93 5.56 4.79
CA PRO A 96 -7.16 4.89 5.26
C PRO A 96 -7.18 3.38 5.01
N TRP A 97 -6.16 2.83 4.35
CA TRP A 97 -5.96 1.40 4.12
C TRP A 97 -5.12 0.71 5.19
N MET A 98 -4.58 1.47 6.14
CA MET A 98 -3.74 0.89 7.18
C MET A 98 -4.56 -0.01 8.11
N ALA A 99 -3.99 -1.17 8.42
CA ALA A 99 -4.60 -2.16 9.27
C ALA A 99 -3.64 -2.59 10.38
N LEU A 100 -4.17 -2.84 11.58
CA LEU A 100 -3.47 -3.50 12.68
C LEU A 100 -4.01 -4.91 12.85
N ILE A 101 -3.12 -5.89 12.98
CA ILE A 101 -3.49 -7.28 13.22
C ILE A 101 -3.53 -7.50 14.74
N GLU A 102 -4.71 -7.86 15.25
CA GLU A 102 -4.92 -8.19 16.64
C GLU A 102 -4.67 -9.68 16.91
N TYR A 103 -3.83 -9.94 17.90
CA TYR A 103 -3.53 -11.27 18.39
C TYR A 103 -4.10 -11.46 19.79
N THR A 104 -4.54 -12.68 20.08
CA THR A 104 -4.82 -13.11 21.45
C THR A 104 -3.69 -14.01 21.90
N LYS A 105 -3.09 -13.67 23.05
CA LYS A 105 -2.08 -14.48 23.72
C LYS A 105 -2.70 -15.65 24.48
N PRO A 106 -1.91 -16.64 24.95
CA PRO A 106 -2.41 -17.75 25.78
C PRO A 106 -3.12 -17.29 27.07
N ASP A 107 -2.70 -16.17 27.65
CA ASP A 107 -3.30 -15.54 28.83
C ASP A 107 -4.55 -14.69 28.52
N GLN A 108 -5.04 -14.72 27.29
CA GLN A 108 -6.17 -13.96 26.76
C GLN A 108 -5.91 -12.44 26.60
N GLU A 109 -4.70 -11.96 26.85
CA GLU A 109 -4.35 -10.59 26.54
C GLU A 109 -4.35 -10.36 25.02
N LYS A 110 -4.74 -9.15 24.62
CA LYS A 110 -4.74 -8.70 23.24
C LYS A 110 -3.52 -7.83 22.97
N LEU A 111 -2.95 -7.98 21.80
CA LEU A 111 -1.89 -7.10 21.32
C LEU A 111 -1.97 -6.87 19.81
N HIS A 112 -1.38 -5.78 19.36
CA HIS A 112 -1.15 -5.49 17.96
C HIS A 112 0.36 -5.55 17.70
N ALA A 113 0.82 -6.53 16.93
CA ALA A 113 2.26 -6.72 16.66
C ALA A 113 2.64 -6.52 15.20
N CYS A 114 1.71 -6.77 14.29
CA CYS A 114 1.91 -6.57 12.86
C CYS A 114 0.89 -5.60 12.27
N GLY A 115 1.27 -5.01 11.16
CA GLY A 115 0.39 -4.28 10.27
C GLY A 115 -0.13 -5.14 9.13
N GLY A 116 -0.99 -4.54 8.36
CA GLY A 116 -1.50 -5.04 7.09
C GLY A 116 -2.05 -3.89 6.28
N VAL A 117 -2.59 -4.19 5.13
CA VAL A 117 -3.14 -3.21 4.21
C VAL A 117 -4.44 -3.70 3.60
N LEU A 118 -5.49 -2.89 3.70
CA LEU A 118 -6.79 -3.19 3.11
C LEU A 118 -6.69 -3.07 1.59
N ILE A 119 -7.02 -4.15 0.86
CA ILE A 119 -7.01 -4.21 -0.62
C ILE A 119 -8.42 -4.31 -1.21
N SER A 120 -9.40 -4.70 -0.41
CA SER A 120 -10.84 -4.65 -0.70
C SER A 120 -11.60 -4.57 0.62
N ASP A 121 -12.92 -4.44 0.58
CA ASP A 121 -13.75 -4.46 1.78
C ASP A 121 -13.68 -5.78 2.58
N ARG A 122 -13.21 -6.87 1.96
CA ARG A 122 -13.13 -8.21 2.57
C ARG A 122 -11.71 -8.73 2.77
N TYR A 123 -10.68 -8.07 2.22
CA TYR A 123 -9.32 -8.62 2.21
C TYR A 123 -8.27 -7.64 2.67
N VAL A 124 -7.44 -8.11 3.59
CA VAL A 124 -6.22 -7.44 4.05
C VAL A 124 -5.01 -8.27 3.61
N LEU A 125 -4.03 -7.61 3.00
CA LEU A 125 -2.75 -8.20 2.64
C LEU A 125 -1.74 -7.90 3.76
N THR A 126 -0.93 -8.88 4.12
CA THR A 126 0.11 -8.77 5.15
C THR A 126 1.27 -9.72 4.84
N ALA A 127 2.28 -9.74 5.70
CA ALA A 127 3.36 -10.71 5.62
C ALA A 127 2.94 -12.08 6.18
N ALA A 128 3.42 -13.17 5.58
CA ALA A 128 3.14 -14.52 6.05
C ALA A 128 3.69 -14.78 7.45
N HIS A 129 4.87 -14.19 7.78
CA HIS A 129 5.44 -14.31 9.11
C HIS A 129 4.55 -13.75 10.22
N CYS A 130 3.68 -12.79 9.89
CA CYS A 130 2.73 -12.19 10.82
C CYS A 130 1.59 -13.13 11.21
N VAL A 131 1.27 -14.12 10.39
CA VAL A 131 0.11 -15.00 10.60
C VAL A 131 0.48 -16.47 10.79
N SER A 132 1.67 -16.87 10.34
CA SER A 132 2.13 -18.27 10.40
C SER A 132 3.62 -18.41 10.73
N GLY A 133 4.31 -17.32 11.05
CA GLY A 133 5.73 -17.31 11.37
C GLY A 133 6.06 -18.09 12.64
N HIS A 134 7.34 -18.47 12.77
CA HIS A 134 7.83 -19.20 13.94
C HIS A 134 7.56 -18.44 15.24
N SER A 135 7.72 -17.12 15.26
CA SER A 135 7.45 -16.27 16.41
C SER A 135 6.00 -16.37 16.89
N ILE A 136 5.04 -16.34 15.95
CA ILE A 136 3.61 -16.46 16.29
C ILE A 136 3.31 -17.84 16.88
N SER A 137 3.80 -18.89 16.20
CA SER A 137 3.56 -20.27 16.61
C SER A 137 4.20 -20.62 17.97
N SER A 138 5.46 -20.19 18.20
CA SER A 138 6.19 -20.48 19.43
C SER A 138 5.63 -19.74 20.64
N MET A 139 5.05 -18.55 20.46
CA MET A 139 4.41 -17.78 21.51
C MET A 139 2.96 -18.19 21.76
N GLY A 140 2.40 -19.09 20.92
CA GLY A 140 1.00 -19.51 21.02
C GLY A 140 -0.01 -18.40 20.70
N TRP A 141 0.41 -17.37 19.98
CA TRP A 141 -0.45 -16.26 19.60
C TRP A 141 -1.43 -16.67 18.50
N GLN A 142 -2.63 -16.15 18.56
CA GLN A 142 -3.68 -16.43 17.59
C GLN A 142 -4.20 -15.11 17.00
N VAL A 143 -4.15 -15.00 15.67
CA VAL A 143 -4.79 -13.88 14.95
C VAL A 143 -6.30 -13.98 15.15
N ARG A 144 -6.94 -12.90 15.57
CA ARG A 144 -8.38 -12.86 15.88
C ARG A 144 -9.14 -11.82 15.09
N ASN A 145 -8.64 -10.60 15.08
CA ASN A 145 -9.28 -9.47 14.43
C ASN A 145 -8.28 -8.68 13.60
N VAL A 146 -8.82 -7.87 12.71
CA VAL A 146 -8.11 -6.78 12.05
C VAL A 146 -8.77 -5.48 12.47
N ARG A 147 -7.99 -4.53 12.96
CA ARG A 147 -8.43 -3.18 13.27
C ARG A 147 -8.20 -2.27 12.08
N LEU A 148 -9.24 -1.54 11.68
CA LEU A 148 -9.26 -0.57 10.58
C LEU A 148 -9.74 0.78 11.07
N GLY A 149 -9.25 1.86 10.46
CA GLY A 149 -9.62 3.22 10.85
C GLY A 149 -8.97 3.66 12.16
N GLU A 150 -7.85 3.09 12.53
CA GLU A 150 -7.05 3.47 13.69
C GLU A 150 -6.05 4.56 13.31
N TRP A 151 -5.87 5.55 14.16
CA TRP A 151 -4.85 6.59 14.02
C TRP A 151 -4.06 6.81 15.31
N ASP A 152 -4.75 6.92 16.47
CA ASP A 152 -4.13 7.06 17.78
C ASP A 152 -4.58 5.93 18.71
N THR A 153 -3.71 4.95 18.96
CA THR A 153 -4.00 3.73 19.71
C THR A 153 -4.48 3.98 21.16
N LEU A 154 -4.47 5.22 21.64
CA LEU A 154 -4.96 5.60 22.98
C LEU A 154 -6.38 6.17 22.96
N THR A 155 -6.90 6.54 21.80
CA THR A 155 -8.23 7.19 21.70
C THR A 155 -9.18 6.40 20.81
N ASN A 156 -10.48 6.55 21.04
CA ASN A 156 -11.54 6.01 20.19
C ASN A 156 -12.88 6.71 20.51
N PRO A 157 -13.46 7.51 19.63
CA PRO A 157 -12.95 7.86 18.31
C PRO A 157 -11.70 8.75 18.35
N ASP A 158 -10.92 8.71 17.29
CA ASP A 158 -9.78 9.59 17.10
C ASP A 158 -10.20 10.96 16.61
N CYS A 159 -9.53 12.00 17.12
CA CYS A 159 -9.79 13.37 16.69
C CYS A 159 -8.46 14.10 16.45
N GLN A 160 -8.40 14.83 15.34
CA GLN A 160 -7.31 15.73 15.03
C GLN A 160 -7.81 17.18 14.99
N VAL A 161 -7.10 18.08 15.67
CA VAL A 161 -7.42 19.51 15.58
C VAL A 161 -6.76 20.10 14.34
N SER A 162 -7.56 20.58 13.42
CA SER A 162 -7.06 21.28 12.23
C SER A 162 -6.29 22.53 12.62
N LYS A 163 -5.08 22.69 12.06
CA LYS A 163 -4.24 23.88 12.28
C LYS A 163 -4.91 25.17 11.76
N THR A 164 -5.81 25.07 10.80
CA THR A 164 -6.46 26.21 10.15
C THR A 164 -7.83 26.52 10.71
N SER A 165 -8.70 25.54 10.89
CA SER A 165 -10.10 25.74 11.31
C SER A 165 -10.29 25.76 12.82
N LYS A 166 -9.31 25.28 13.59
CA LYS A 166 -9.39 25.05 15.05
C LYS A 166 -10.56 24.16 15.49
N GLN A 167 -11.28 23.56 14.56
CA GLN A 167 -12.35 22.60 14.85
C GLN A 167 -11.75 21.19 14.85
N PRO A 168 -12.20 20.33 15.76
CA PRO A 168 -11.79 18.93 15.72
C PRO A 168 -12.37 18.23 14.48
N ASP A 169 -11.53 17.51 13.77
CA ASP A 169 -11.90 16.54 12.76
C ASP A 169 -11.81 15.16 13.41
N CYS A 170 -12.95 14.49 13.56
CA CYS A 170 -13.04 13.22 14.29
C CYS A 170 -13.45 12.10 13.34
N ALA A 171 -12.67 11.03 13.34
CA ALA A 171 -13.03 9.78 12.68
C ALA A 171 -14.21 9.11 13.40
N PRO A 172 -14.99 8.27 12.72
CA PRO A 172 -15.82 7.28 13.41
C PRO A 172 -14.95 6.35 14.28
N PRO A 173 -15.54 5.66 15.27
CA PRO A 173 -14.81 4.62 16.00
C PRO A 173 -14.15 3.63 15.05
N HIS A 174 -12.93 3.19 15.37
CA HIS A 174 -12.24 2.16 14.61
C HIS A 174 -13.08 0.87 14.53
N GLN A 175 -12.82 0.06 13.51
CA GLN A 175 -13.54 -1.19 13.26
C GLN A 175 -12.65 -2.38 13.60
N ASP A 176 -13.01 -3.17 14.61
CA ASP A 176 -12.39 -4.47 14.88
C ASP A 176 -13.18 -5.57 14.17
N VAL A 177 -12.68 -6.02 13.03
CA VAL A 177 -13.35 -7.01 12.17
C VAL A 177 -12.73 -8.39 12.39
N ALA A 178 -13.56 -9.38 12.75
CA ALA A 178 -13.09 -10.74 12.98
C ALA A 178 -12.51 -11.38 11.72
N VAL A 179 -11.45 -12.15 11.88
CA VAL A 179 -10.84 -12.94 10.81
C VAL A 179 -11.69 -14.18 10.53
N GLU A 180 -11.97 -14.44 9.26
CA GLU A 180 -12.66 -15.63 8.78
C GLU A 180 -11.66 -16.69 8.31
N GLU A 181 -10.71 -16.30 7.46
CA GLU A 181 -9.73 -17.19 6.83
C GLU A 181 -8.37 -16.50 6.72
N ILE A 182 -7.30 -17.25 6.92
CA ILE A 182 -5.93 -16.83 6.67
C ILE A 182 -5.36 -17.69 5.55
N ILE A 183 -4.92 -17.05 4.48
CA ILE A 183 -4.38 -17.70 3.29
C ILE A 183 -2.91 -17.33 3.16
N VAL A 184 -2.03 -18.24 3.60
CA VAL A 184 -0.58 -18.07 3.49
C VAL A 184 -0.13 -18.53 2.13
N HIS A 185 0.85 -17.83 1.53
CA HIS A 185 1.43 -18.28 0.28
C HIS A 185 2.02 -19.70 0.41
N PRO A 186 1.64 -20.66 -0.46
CA PRO A 186 1.91 -22.10 -0.25
C PRO A 186 3.39 -22.47 -0.20
N VAL A 187 4.25 -21.67 -0.81
CA VAL A 187 5.70 -21.87 -0.78
C VAL A 187 6.43 -20.83 0.08
N TYR A 188 5.75 -20.24 1.05
CA TYR A 188 6.39 -19.40 2.07
C TYR A 188 7.43 -20.22 2.85
N ASN A 189 8.67 -19.71 2.90
CA ASN A 189 9.76 -20.38 3.61
C ASN A 189 9.94 -19.75 5.00
N LYS A 190 9.20 -20.26 5.97
CA LYS A 190 9.19 -19.76 7.36
C LYS A 190 10.51 -19.96 8.11
N ASP A 191 11.31 -20.95 7.72
CA ASP A 191 12.56 -21.31 8.40
C ASP A 191 13.79 -20.73 7.66
N GLY A 192 13.57 -20.13 6.49
CA GLY A 192 14.62 -19.54 5.66
C GLY A 192 14.95 -18.12 6.09
N LYS A 193 16.24 -17.81 6.23
CA LYS A 193 16.72 -16.45 6.53
C LYS A 193 16.26 -15.40 5.50
N SER A 194 16.00 -15.82 4.29
CA SER A 194 15.61 -14.97 3.16
C SER A 194 14.10 -14.64 3.14
N GLN A 195 13.30 -15.25 4.02
CA GLN A 195 11.85 -15.05 4.12
C GLN A 195 11.16 -14.97 2.75
N THR A 196 11.47 -15.95 1.86
CA THR A 196 10.93 -15.93 0.50
C THR A 196 9.43 -16.20 0.50
N ASN A 197 8.70 -15.51 -0.36
CA ASN A 197 7.24 -15.58 -0.49
C ASN A 197 6.49 -15.17 0.82
N ASP A 198 7.05 -14.21 1.54
CA ASP A 198 6.51 -13.71 2.79
C ASP A 198 5.29 -12.80 2.53
N ILE A 199 4.17 -13.44 2.20
CA ILE A 199 2.90 -12.78 1.88
C ILE A 199 1.72 -13.66 2.29
N ALA A 200 0.68 -13.04 2.83
CA ALA A 200 -0.55 -13.70 3.22
C ALA A 200 -1.77 -12.79 3.02
N LEU A 201 -2.91 -13.38 2.73
CA LEU A 201 -4.21 -12.74 2.72
C LEU A 201 -4.96 -13.09 4.02
N ILE A 202 -5.60 -12.09 4.60
CA ILE A 202 -6.57 -12.25 5.67
C ILE A 202 -7.95 -11.92 5.09
N ARG A 203 -8.84 -12.89 5.07
CA ARG A 203 -10.24 -12.68 4.74
C ARG A 203 -11.00 -12.28 5.99
N LEU A 204 -11.69 -11.15 5.92
CA LEU A 204 -12.53 -10.62 6.98
C LEU A 204 -13.87 -11.37 7.00
N ARG A 205 -14.40 -11.65 8.19
CA ARG A 205 -15.68 -12.34 8.35
C ARG A 205 -16.85 -11.52 7.80
N ASN A 206 -16.84 -10.23 8.05
CA ASN A 206 -17.79 -9.27 7.51
C ASN A 206 -17.03 -8.25 6.66
N PRO A 207 -17.65 -7.70 5.61
CA PRO A 207 -17.06 -6.59 4.89
C PRO A 207 -16.77 -5.41 5.81
N ALA A 208 -15.61 -4.78 5.66
CA ALA A 208 -15.31 -3.52 6.30
C ALA A 208 -16.28 -2.42 5.82
N GLN A 209 -16.68 -1.54 6.71
CA GLN A 209 -17.51 -0.39 6.35
C GLN A 209 -16.61 0.71 5.77
N LEU A 210 -16.62 0.83 4.44
CA LEU A 210 -15.81 1.83 3.75
C LEU A 210 -16.33 3.24 4.03
N ASN A 211 -15.44 4.14 4.37
CA ASN A 211 -15.71 5.54 4.64
C ASN A 211 -14.42 6.35 4.38
N ASP A 212 -14.38 7.61 4.75
CA ASP A 212 -13.22 8.48 4.55
C ASP A 212 -11.95 8.04 5.27
N TYR A 213 -12.07 7.24 6.33
CA TYR A 213 -10.98 6.76 7.19
C TYR A 213 -10.68 5.27 7.01
N VAL A 214 -11.49 4.57 6.21
CA VAL A 214 -11.30 3.14 5.88
C VAL A 214 -11.55 2.96 4.39
N GLN A 215 -10.47 2.85 3.62
CA GLN A 215 -10.52 2.67 2.16
C GLN A 215 -9.41 1.73 1.70
N PRO A 216 -9.58 0.99 0.62
CA PRO A 216 -8.54 0.13 0.08
C PRO A 216 -7.46 0.91 -0.68
N ILE A 217 -6.23 0.41 -0.64
CA ILE A 217 -5.14 0.82 -1.52
C ILE A 217 -5.25 0.11 -2.88
N CYS A 218 -4.69 0.71 -3.93
CA CYS A 218 -4.63 0.05 -5.24
C CYS A 218 -3.51 -0.98 -5.31
N LEU A 219 -3.78 -2.12 -5.92
CA LEU A 219 -2.75 -3.10 -6.26
C LEU A 219 -1.95 -2.63 -7.47
N PRO A 220 -0.64 -2.95 -7.55
CA PRO A 220 0.17 -2.65 -8.72
C PRO A 220 -0.15 -3.63 -9.85
N ASN A 221 0.33 -3.32 -11.03
CA ASN A 221 0.36 -4.28 -12.13
C ASN A 221 1.46 -5.31 -11.96
N LYS A 222 1.17 -6.55 -12.37
CA LYS A 222 2.16 -7.62 -12.41
C LYS A 222 3.34 -7.36 -13.35
N GLN A 223 3.18 -6.49 -14.34
CA GLN A 223 4.23 -6.14 -15.30
C GLN A 223 5.22 -5.10 -14.77
N VAL A 224 4.93 -4.43 -13.65
CA VAL A 224 5.86 -3.49 -13.02
C VAL A 224 7.11 -4.23 -12.57
N ARG A 225 8.25 -3.88 -13.15
CA ARG A 225 9.53 -4.50 -12.84
C ARG A 225 10.21 -3.83 -11.65
N ALA A 226 11.10 -4.55 -10.97
CA ALA A 226 11.81 -4.01 -9.82
C ALA A 226 12.73 -2.83 -10.19
N ASP A 227 13.40 -2.92 -11.36
CA ASP A 227 14.28 -1.88 -11.88
C ASP A 227 13.55 -0.59 -12.26
N GLU A 228 12.26 -0.67 -12.62
CA GLU A 228 11.42 0.53 -12.85
C GLU A 228 11.08 1.28 -11.56
N LEU A 229 11.28 0.64 -10.42
CA LEU A 229 11.00 1.20 -9.11
C LEU A 229 12.27 1.75 -8.42
N GLU A 230 13.46 1.47 -8.94
CA GLU A 230 14.72 1.97 -8.36
C GLU A 230 14.74 3.51 -8.28
N ASP A 231 15.35 4.02 -7.23
CA ASP A 231 15.46 5.44 -6.89
C ASP A 231 14.12 6.16 -6.64
N LEU A 232 12.98 5.45 -6.70
CA LEU A 232 11.70 6.05 -6.32
C LEU A 232 11.64 6.28 -4.81
N VAL A 233 11.16 7.47 -4.46
CA VAL A 233 10.78 7.81 -3.09
C VAL A 233 9.39 7.26 -2.83
N THR A 234 9.29 6.40 -1.83
CA THR A 234 8.09 5.72 -1.38
C THR A 234 7.79 6.09 0.06
N GLU A 235 6.64 5.71 0.57
CA GLU A 235 6.23 5.97 1.94
C GLU A 235 5.86 4.67 2.66
N VAL A 236 6.20 4.60 3.94
CA VAL A 236 5.73 3.58 4.86
C VAL A 236 4.99 4.24 6.01
N GLY A 237 4.00 3.56 6.56
CA GLY A 237 3.24 4.03 7.71
C GLY A 237 3.15 2.99 8.81
N GLY A 238 2.96 3.43 10.06
CA GLY A 238 2.78 2.51 11.16
C GLY A 238 2.87 3.15 12.55
N TRP A 239 2.81 2.29 13.57
CA TRP A 239 2.77 2.66 15.00
C TRP A 239 3.97 2.13 15.79
N GLN A 240 5.10 1.82 15.13
CA GLN A 240 6.27 1.20 15.77
C GLN A 240 7.23 2.16 16.48
N THR A 241 6.83 3.35 16.80
CA THR A 241 7.69 4.22 17.60
C THR A 241 7.32 4.12 19.08
N THR A 242 8.32 3.98 19.95
CA THR A 242 8.13 4.04 21.41
C THR A 242 7.71 5.42 21.91
N SER A 243 7.75 6.42 21.04
CA SER A 243 7.51 7.82 21.38
C SER A 243 6.15 8.36 20.93
N SER A 244 5.39 7.61 20.11
CA SER A 244 4.09 8.07 19.62
C SER A 244 3.08 6.93 19.59
N THR A 245 1.86 7.23 20.00
CA THR A 245 0.68 6.36 19.86
C THR A 245 -0.05 6.57 18.54
N ARG A 246 0.26 7.69 17.87
CA ARG A 246 -0.29 8.06 16.57
C ARG A 246 0.49 7.45 15.44
N MET A 247 -0.22 7.17 14.36
CA MET A 247 0.39 6.68 13.13
C MET A 247 1.46 7.66 12.63
N GLN A 248 2.64 7.13 12.39
CA GLN A 248 3.79 7.85 11.85
C GLN A 248 4.04 7.43 10.42
N LYS A 249 4.67 8.29 9.63
CA LYS A 249 5.14 7.96 8.28
C LYS A 249 6.63 8.24 8.11
N SER A 250 7.26 7.54 7.19
CA SER A 250 8.64 7.76 6.79
C SER A 250 8.81 7.56 5.29
N GLU A 251 9.75 8.29 4.70
CA GLU A 251 10.15 8.08 3.32
C GLU A 251 11.19 6.96 3.23
N VAL A 252 11.02 6.13 2.21
CA VAL A 252 11.91 5.02 1.87
C VAL A 252 12.30 5.14 0.40
N ILE A 253 13.59 5.05 0.10
CA ILE A 253 14.09 5.05 -1.27
C ILE A 253 14.32 3.60 -1.69
N ILE A 254 13.70 3.16 -2.78
CA ILE A 254 13.93 1.83 -3.35
C ILE A 254 15.35 1.81 -3.92
N THR A 255 16.15 0.85 -3.46
CA THR A 255 17.54 0.71 -3.88
C THR A 255 17.69 -0.42 -4.89
N SER A 256 18.80 -0.38 -5.65
CA SER A 256 19.11 -1.45 -6.62
C SER A 256 19.09 -2.82 -5.98
N ILE A 257 18.36 -3.74 -6.60
CA ILE A 257 18.25 -5.14 -6.16
C ILE A 257 19.61 -5.82 -6.16
N GLU A 258 20.48 -5.51 -7.11
CA GLU A 258 21.82 -6.11 -7.24
C GLU A 258 22.75 -5.67 -6.11
N ASN A 259 22.71 -4.38 -5.73
CA ASN A 259 23.45 -3.86 -4.59
C ASN A 259 22.99 -4.52 -3.29
N CYS A 260 21.70 -4.61 -3.11
CA CYS A 260 21.07 -5.25 -1.97
C CYS A 260 21.44 -6.74 -1.87
N GLN A 261 21.37 -7.48 -2.97
CA GLN A 261 21.78 -8.88 -3.03
C GLN A 261 23.24 -9.07 -2.60
N ARG A 262 24.15 -8.24 -3.09
CA ARG A 262 25.57 -8.30 -2.72
C ARG A 262 25.79 -8.03 -1.23
N GLN A 263 25.03 -7.09 -0.67
CA GLN A 263 25.11 -6.73 0.73
C GLN A 263 24.60 -7.86 1.63
N TYR A 264 23.38 -8.36 1.37
CA TYR A 264 22.76 -9.42 2.16
C TYR A 264 23.44 -10.80 2.01
N ALA A 265 24.10 -11.04 0.87
CA ALA A 265 24.92 -12.25 0.68
C ALA A 265 26.03 -12.39 1.72
N GLN A 266 26.56 -11.29 2.26
CA GLN A 266 27.56 -11.29 3.33
C GLN A 266 27.03 -11.93 4.64
N GLN A 267 25.71 -11.95 4.81
CA GLN A 267 25.02 -12.58 5.95
C GLN A 267 24.38 -13.93 5.61
N ASN A 268 24.71 -14.50 4.44
CA ASN A 268 24.08 -15.71 3.91
C ASN A 268 22.55 -15.57 3.76
N VAL A 269 22.09 -14.39 3.35
CA VAL A 269 20.70 -14.10 3.00
C VAL A 269 20.64 -13.87 1.49
N GLN A 270 19.79 -14.62 0.80
CA GLN A 270 19.57 -14.50 -0.63
C GLN A 270 18.33 -13.63 -0.88
N ILE A 271 18.50 -12.50 -1.55
CA ILE A 271 17.39 -11.62 -1.95
C ILE A 271 16.97 -12.00 -3.37
N LEU A 272 15.68 -12.21 -3.58
CA LEU A 272 15.08 -12.62 -4.86
C LEU A 272 14.47 -11.43 -5.61
N ALA A 273 14.26 -11.62 -6.92
CA ALA A 273 13.56 -10.64 -7.75
C ALA A 273 12.11 -10.38 -7.34
N SER A 274 11.52 -11.25 -6.53
CA SER A 274 10.19 -11.07 -5.91
C SER A 274 10.22 -10.23 -4.61
N GLN A 275 11.37 -9.65 -4.30
CA GLN A 275 11.56 -8.75 -3.16
C GLN A 275 12.02 -7.38 -3.63
N LEU A 276 11.82 -6.37 -2.81
CA LEU A 276 12.35 -5.00 -2.97
C LEU A 276 13.21 -4.67 -1.77
N CYS A 277 14.17 -3.80 -2.00
CA CYS A 277 15.05 -3.27 -0.96
C CYS A 277 14.77 -1.78 -0.81
N GLY A 278 14.49 -1.35 0.40
CA GLY A 278 14.17 0.03 0.69
C GLY A 278 15.08 0.62 1.78
N ALA A 279 15.79 1.69 1.46
CA ALA A 279 16.60 2.41 2.41
C ALA A 279 15.78 3.53 3.07
N ALA A 280 15.65 3.48 4.39
CA ALA A 280 14.99 4.55 5.14
C ALA A 280 15.77 5.87 4.98
N LYS A 281 15.06 6.96 4.68
CA LYS A 281 15.64 8.29 4.52
C LYS A 281 15.94 8.96 5.88
N SER A 282 15.26 8.52 6.93
CA SER A 282 15.49 8.96 8.31
C SER A 282 16.15 7.84 9.14
N ASN A 283 16.88 8.23 10.19
CA ASN A 283 17.44 7.27 11.15
C ASN A 283 16.40 6.73 12.14
N GLU A 284 15.18 6.50 11.70
CA GLU A 284 14.09 6.03 12.55
C GLU A 284 13.43 4.81 11.91
N CYS A 285 13.11 3.84 12.75
CA CYS A 285 12.33 2.68 12.33
C CYS A 285 10.87 3.06 12.31
N ARG A 286 10.29 3.05 11.13
CA ARG A 286 8.89 3.37 10.94
C ARG A 286 8.25 2.33 10.02
N GLY A 287 7.01 2.03 10.28
CA GLY A 287 6.28 0.98 9.60
C GLY A 287 6.24 -0.32 10.40
N ASN A 288 5.12 -0.99 10.34
CA ASN A 288 4.92 -2.27 10.99
C ASN A 288 5.31 -3.42 10.07
N SER A 289 5.90 -4.50 10.62
CA SER A 289 5.99 -5.78 9.91
C SER A 289 4.64 -6.12 9.28
N GLY A 290 4.62 -6.52 8.02
CA GLY A 290 3.38 -6.77 7.28
C GLY A 290 2.67 -5.51 6.76
N GLY A 291 3.14 -4.30 7.13
CA GLY A 291 2.61 -3.03 6.62
C GLY A 291 3.07 -2.70 5.18
N PRO A 292 2.42 -1.72 4.55
CA PRO A 292 2.65 -1.40 3.14
C PRO A 292 3.88 -0.54 2.89
N LEU A 293 4.58 -0.81 1.79
CA LEU A 293 5.43 0.13 1.07
C LEU A 293 4.58 0.78 -0.02
N MET A 294 4.34 2.07 0.09
CA MET A 294 3.36 2.82 -0.71
C MET A 294 4.04 3.66 -1.77
N LEU A 295 3.62 3.49 -3.01
CA LEU A 295 4.08 4.24 -4.18
C LEU A 295 3.03 5.29 -4.54
N LEU A 296 3.37 6.56 -4.41
CA LEU A 296 2.50 7.63 -4.92
C LEU A 296 2.78 7.86 -6.40
N LYS A 297 1.83 7.46 -7.24
CA LYS A 297 1.91 7.67 -8.68
C LYS A 297 0.64 8.39 -9.14
N ASN A 298 0.82 9.58 -9.70
CA ASN A 298 -0.27 10.34 -10.31
C ASN A 298 -1.47 10.60 -9.36
N ASN A 299 -1.20 10.91 -8.12
CA ASN A 299 -2.19 11.20 -7.10
C ASN A 299 -3.00 9.95 -6.64
N VAL A 300 -2.47 8.75 -6.87
CA VAL A 300 -3.02 7.48 -6.38
C VAL A 300 -1.91 6.69 -5.69
N TYR A 301 -2.20 6.15 -4.53
CA TYR A 301 -1.29 5.23 -3.84
C TYR A 301 -1.45 3.81 -4.36
N LEU A 302 -0.32 3.22 -4.75
CA LEU A 302 -0.19 1.83 -5.14
C LEU A 302 0.59 1.05 -4.07
N LEU A 303 0.21 -0.20 -3.85
CA LEU A 303 0.91 -1.09 -2.95
C LEU A 303 2.14 -1.69 -3.64
N GLY A 304 3.31 -1.09 -3.45
CA GLY A 304 4.57 -1.58 -4.03
C GLY A 304 5.10 -2.82 -3.36
N GLY A 305 5.05 -2.86 -2.03
CA GLY A 305 5.59 -3.96 -1.23
C GLY A 305 4.91 -4.15 0.11
N ILE A 306 5.22 -5.27 0.76
CA ILE A 306 4.83 -5.59 2.13
C ILE A 306 6.11 -5.75 2.95
N MET A 307 6.22 -5.07 4.09
CA MET A 307 7.38 -5.14 4.98
C MET A 307 7.58 -6.57 5.48
N SER A 308 8.75 -7.14 5.15
CA SER A 308 9.09 -8.52 5.49
C SER A 308 10.10 -8.57 6.63
N PHE A 309 11.30 -8.08 6.42
CA PHE A 309 12.33 -8.04 7.45
C PHE A 309 13.34 -6.93 7.19
N GLY A 310 14.10 -6.60 8.21
CA GLY A 310 15.17 -5.61 8.14
C GLY A 310 16.31 -5.95 9.07
N PRO A 311 17.35 -5.14 9.08
CA PRO A 311 18.49 -5.31 9.97
C PRO A 311 18.09 -5.07 11.43
N ILE A 312 18.78 -5.77 12.35
CA ILE A 312 18.63 -5.58 13.80
C ILE A 312 20.00 -5.16 14.37
N PRO A 313 20.08 -4.09 15.16
CA PRO A 313 19.00 -3.17 15.52
C PRO A 313 18.54 -2.30 14.33
N CYS A 314 17.29 -1.86 14.38
CA CYS A 314 16.77 -0.86 13.47
C CYS A 314 16.84 0.52 14.17
N PRO A 315 17.27 1.63 13.51
CA PRO A 315 17.83 1.63 12.15
C PRO A 315 19.27 1.12 12.12
N SER A 316 19.64 0.48 11.02
CA SER A 316 21.04 0.14 10.75
C SER A 316 21.50 0.93 9.52
N PRO A 317 22.26 2.02 9.70
CA PRO A 317 22.67 2.87 8.59
C PRO A 317 23.34 2.08 7.47
N GLY A 318 22.91 2.34 6.25
CA GLY A 318 23.42 1.68 5.05
C GLY A 318 22.85 0.28 4.76
N TRP A 319 22.00 -0.28 5.63
CA TRP A 319 21.33 -1.54 5.39
C TRP A 319 19.85 -1.30 5.02
N PRO A 320 19.40 -1.71 3.83
CA PRO A 320 18.00 -1.55 3.44
C PRO A 320 17.09 -2.58 4.13
N ASP A 321 15.85 -2.20 4.38
CA ASP A 321 14.77 -3.11 4.72
C ASP A 321 14.32 -3.91 3.48
N ILE A 322 13.79 -5.11 3.71
CA ILE A 322 13.33 -6.01 2.66
C ILE A 322 11.81 -6.08 2.67
N TYR A 323 11.24 -5.88 1.50
CA TYR A 323 9.80 -5.92 1.26
C TYR A 323 9.47 -7.03 0.25
N THR A 324 8.38 -7.74 0.46
CA THR A 324 7.81 -8.62 -0.56
C THR A 324 7.22 -7.78 -1.68
N ARG A 325 7.69 -7.92 -2.93
CA ARG A 325 7.25 -7.15 -4.09
C ARG A 325 5.86 -7.61 -4.54
N VAL A 326 4.82 -6.83 -4.27
CA VAL A 326 3.41 -7.21 -4.52
C VAL A 326 3.12 -7.52 -5.98
N ALA A 327 3.75 -6.81 -6.92
CA ALA A 327 3.60 -7.06 -8.36
C ALA A 327 3.92 -8.52 -8.78
N SER A 328 4.77 -9.22 -8.01
CA SER A 328 5.11 -10.63 -8.26
C SER A 328 4.01 -11.61 -7.87
N TYR A 329 3.03 -11.18 -7.09
CA TYR A 329 2.01 -12.03 -6.47
C TYR A 329 0.58 -11.70 -6.91
N ILE A 330 0.41 -10.85 -7.92
CA ILE A 330 -0.90 -10.41 -8.39
C ILE A 330 -1.78 -11.59 -8.83
N ASP A 331 -1.22 -12.53 -9.58
CA ASP A 331 -1.96 -13.71 -10.02
C ASP A 331 -2.40 -14.54 -8.81
N TRP A 332 -1.49 -14.79 -7.84
CA TRP A 332 -1.81 -15.52 -6.61
C TRP A 332 -2.88 -14.79 -5.77
N ILE A 333 -2.79 -13.46 -5.65
CA ILE A 333 -3.83 -12.68 -4.96
C ILE A 333 -5.17 -12.91 -5.63
N HIS A 334 -5.27 -12.75 -6.95
CA HIS A 334 -6.52 -12.91 -7.69
C HIS A 334 -7.14 -14.29 -7.58
N GLU A 335 -6.31 -15.35 -7.60
CA GLU A 335 -6.75 -16.75 -7.49
C GLU A 335 -7.31 -17.08 -6.10
N ASN A 336 -6.93 -16.32 -5.08
CA ASN A 336 -7.32 -16.57 -3.70
C ASN A 336 -8.44 -15.64 -3.19
N LEU A 337 -8.90 -14.68 -3.99
CA LEU A 337 -10.08 -13.89 -3.66
C LEU A 337 -11.36 -14.71 -3.89
N LYS A 338 -12.25 -14.67 -2.91
CA LYS A 338 -13.57 -15.33 -2.93
C LYS A 338 -14.64 -14.27 -2.62
N PRO A 339 -15.88 -14.42 -3.13
CA PRO A 339 -17.01 -13.55 -2.80
C PRO A 339 -17.33 -13.48 -1.31
#